data_c124fbe780d7ded6271e49e064487faf
#
_entry.id   c124fbe780d7ded6271e49e064487faf
#
_cell.length_a   1.000
_cell.length_b   1.000
_cell.length_c   1.000
_cell.angle_alpha   90.00
_cell.angle_beta   90.00
_cell.angle_gamma   90.00
#
_symmetry.space_group_name_H-M   'P 1'
#
loop_
_entity.id
_entity.type
_entity.pdbx_description
1 polymer ?
#
loop_
_entity_poly.entity_id
_entity_poly.type
_entity_poly.pdbx_seq_one_letter_code
_entity_poly.pdbx_strand_id
1 'polypeptide(L)'
;MNCSDGALREALRLYLVTDETSEEKVLLHTLREAIRGGVSTIQLRRKNARGRDFVALGHAVRALTREAGVRFIVNDRVDIAQLVEADGVHIGQEDLPCDAVRRLLPNMLIGVSAATLDEALRAEAQGANYLGVGAVYPTSTKSDARSTGLAGLETIARAVSIPIVGIGGITPANAAAVFASGASGVAVVSAIMHAPDPRRAAQHFAQIGGVDGNG
;
A
#
# COMPACT_ATOMS: atom_id res chain seq x y z
N MET A 1 2.98 -19.24 3.97
CA MET A 1 3.47 -19.32 2.58
C MET A 1 4.59 -18.30 2.45
N ASN A 2 5.86 -18.74 2.47
CA ASN A 2 7.00 -17.84 2.29
C ASN A 2 6.99 -17.33 0.85
N CYS A 3 6.46 -16.12 0.65
CA CYS A 3 6.65 -15.40 -0.60
C CYS A 3 8.15 -15.11 -0.69
N SER A 4 8.82 -15.49 -1.78
CA SER A 4 10.21 -15.06 -1.99
C SER A 4 10.24 -13.53 -1.98
N ASP A 5 11.32 -12.91 -1.49
CA ASP A 5 11.45 -11.47 -1.38
C ASP A 5 11.17 -10.76 -2.74
N GLY A 6 11.58 -11.37 -3.84
CA GLY A 6 11.27 -10.88 -5.19
C GLY A 6 9.77 -10.85 -5.52
N ALA A 7 9.01 -11.88 -5.14
CA ALA A 7 7.58 -11.93 -5.40
C ALA A 7 6.80 -10.88 -4.56
N LEU A 8 7.27 -10.57 -3.35
CA LEU A 8 6.67 -9.50 -2.54
C LEU A 8 6.98 -8.12 -3.14
N ARG A 9 8.22 -7.86 -3.57
CA ARG A 9 8.59 -6.60 -4.23
C ARG A 9 7.76 -6.36 -5.48
N GLU A 10 7.55 -7.38 -6.31
CA GLU A 10 6.71 -7.28 -7.50
C GLU A 10 5.23 -6.99 -7.12
N ALA A 11 4.69 -7.69 -6.13
CA ALA A 11 3.33 -7.46 -5.65
C ALA A 11 3.12 -6.05 -5.08
N LEU A 12 4.15 -5.40 -4.55
CA LEU A 12 4.08 -4.06 -3.98
C LEU A 12 4.32 -2.92 -5.00
N ARG A 13 4.58 -3.23 -6.27
CA ARG A 13 5.05 -2.28 -7.28
C ARG A 13 4.09 -1.12 -7.53
N LEU A 14 2.80 -1.40 -7.77
CA LEU A 14 1.76 -0.37 -7.86
C LEU A 14 0.67 -0.65 -6.83
N TYR A 15 0.69 0.13 -5.78
CA TYR A 15 -0.12 -0.05 -4.60
C TYR A 15 -1.23 1.01 -4.57
N LEU A 16 -2.49 0.59 -4.66
CA LEU A 16 -3.63 1.50 -4.57
C LEU A 16 -4.22 1.47 -3.16
N VAL A 17 -4.25 2.62 -2.50
CA VAL A 17 -5.00 2.81 -1.25
C VAL A 17 -6.34 3.44 -1.59
N THR A 18 -7.43 2.88 -1.08
CA THR A 18 -8.78 3.43 -1.34
C THR A 18 -8.99 4.74 -0.60
N ASP A 19 -9.87 5.57 -1.12
CA ASP A 19 -10.36 6.75 -0.41
C ASP A 19 -11.38 6.37 0.67
N GLU A 20 -11.80 7.37 1.47
CA GLU A 20 -12.77 7.19 2.57
C GLU A 20 -14.23 7.32 2.14
N THR A 21 -14.52 7.92 1.00
CA THR A 21 -15.83 8.50 0.70
C THR A 21 -16.55 7.87 -0.48
N SER A 22 -15.85 7.13 -1.35
CA SER A 22 -16.49 6.50 -2.51
C SER A 22 -17.58 5.52 -2.09
N GLU A 23 -18.74 5.62 -2.73
CA GLU A 23 -19.80 4.61 -2.61
C GLU A 23 -19.31 3.25 -3.09
N GLU A 24 -19.84 2.16 -2.52
CA GLU A 24 -19.38 0.80 -2.79
C GLU A 24 -19.34 0.45 -4.28
N LYS A 25 -20.41 0.77 -5.04
CA LYS A 25 -20.48 0.48 -6.48
C LYS A 25 -19.40 1.21 -7.27
N VAL A 26 -19.17 2.49 -6.95
CA VAL A 26 -18.14 3.32 -7.57
C VAL A 26 -16.77 2.80 -7.20
N LEU A 27 -16.54 2.50 -5.93
CA LEU A 27 -15.28 1.93 -5.45
C LEU A 27 -14.94 0.62 -6.19
N LEU A 28 -15.86 -0.36 -6.20
CA LEU A 28 -15.62 -1.65 -6.84
C LEU A 28 -15.39 -1.51 -8.35
N HIS A 29 -16.08 -0.58 -9.01
CA HIS A 29 -15.80 -0.25 -10.42
C HIS A 29 -14.39 0.31 -10.60
N THR A 30 -14.02 1.32 -9.82
CA THR A 30 -12.69 1.94 -9.86
C THR A 30 -11.59 0.93 -9.60
N LEU A 31 -11.74 0.07 -8.59
CA LEU A 31 -10.77 -0.99 -8.29
C LEU A 31 -10.61 -1.97 -9.45
N ARG A 32 -11.72 -2.40 -10.07
CA ARG A 32 -11.69 -3.29 -11.24
C ARG A 32 -10.94 -2.68 -12.42
N GLU A 33 -11.19 -1.42 -12.72
CA GLU A 33 -10.49 -0.70 -13.79
C GLU A 33 -9.00 -0.46 -13.44
N ALA A 34 -8.69 -0.11 -12.19
CA ALA A 34 -7.31 0.06 -11.74
C ALA A 34 -6.50 -1.24 -11.80
N ILE A 35 -7.09 -2.38 -11.45
CA ILE A 35 -6.46 -3.72 -11.60
C ILE A 35 -6.16 -3.99 -13.07
N ARG A 36 -7.10 -3.74 -13.98
CA ARG A 36 -6.88 -3.88 -15.42
C ARG A 36 -5.78 -2.96 -15.95
N GLY A 37 -5.50 -1.88 -15.23
CA GLY A 37 -4.42 -0.94 -15.51
C GLY A 37 -3.07 -1.32 -14.91
N GLY A 38 -2.98 -2.41 -14.13
CA GLY A 38 -1.72 -2.92 -13.59
C GLY A 38 -1.51 -2.68 -12.09
N VAL A 39 -2.55 -2.30 -11.33
CA VAL A 39 -2.48 -2.29 -9.86
C VAL A 39 -2.20 -3.71 -9.35
N SER A 40 -1.17 -3.85 -8.54
CA SER A 40 -0.69 -5.14 -8.00
C SER A 40 -1.07 -5.39 -6.54
N THR A 41 -1.38 -4.32 -5.78
CA THR A 41 -1.88 -4.40 -4.39
C THR A 41 -2.99 -3.38 -4.18
N ILE A 42 -4.05 -3.79 -3.48
CA ILE A 42 -5.13 -2.90 -3.02
C ILE A 42 -5.13 -2.88 -1.49
N GLN A 43 -5.13 -1.68 -0.91
CA GLN A 43 -5.38 -1.48 0.51
C GLN A 43 -6.76 -0.84 0.70
N LEU A 44 -7.65 -1.56 1.36
CA LEU A 44 -8.95 -1.03 1.75
C LEU A 44 -8.81 -0.21 3.04
N ARG A 45 -9.06 1.10 2.93
CA ARG A 45 -9.00 2.04 4.02
C ARG A 45 -10.37 2.68 4.25
N ARG A 46 -10.94 2.48 5.45
CA ARG A 46 -12.24 3.00 5.90
C ARG A 46 -12.18 3.26 7.39
N LYS A 47 -11.55 4.35 7.81
CA LYS A 47 -11.32 4.67 9.24
C LYS A 47 -12.60 4.83 10.04
N ASN A 48 -13.64 5.38 9.43
CA ASN A 48 -14.91 5.71 10.09
C ASN A 48 -16.03 4.69 9.78
N ALA A 49 -15.74 3.59 9.09
CA ALA A 49 -16.77 2.59 8.77
C ALA A 49 -17.18 1.79 10.02
N ARG A 50 -18.48 1.50 10.13
CA ARG A 50 -18.97 0.54 11.12
C ARG A 50 -18.42 -0.85 10.81
N GLY A 51 -18.10 -1.63 11.84
CA GLY A 51 -17.48 -2.95 11.65
C GLY A 51 -18.21 -3.85 10.68
N ARG A 52 -19.56 -3.94 10.77
CA ARG A 52 -20.38 -4.76 9.85
C ARG A 52 -20.25 -4.32 8.39
N ASP A 53 -20.32 -3.02 8.15
CA ASP A 53 -20.26 -2.44 6.79
C ASP A 53 -18.84 -2.61 6.21
N PHE A 54 -17.81 -2.48 7.06
CA PHE A 54 -16.44 -2.71 6.66
C PHE A 54 -16.19 -4.18 6.29
N VAL A 55 -16.73 -5.14 7.05
CA VAL A 55 -16.64 -6.57 6.72
C VAL A 55 -17.33 -6.87 5.40
N ALA A 56 -18.55 -6.37 5.18
CA ALA A 56 -19.30 -6.59 3.93
C ALA A 56 -18.51 -6.06 2.71
N LEU A 57 -18.02 -4.82 2.79
CA LEU A 57 -17.19 -4.21 1.76
C LEU A 57 -15.86 -4.98 1.58
N GLY A 58 -15.24 -5.40 2.67
CA GLY A 58 -14.02 -6.20 2.66
C GLY A 58 -14.18 -7.51 1.91
N HIS A 59 -15.28 -8.24 2.11
CA HIS A 59 -15.58 -9.45 1.34
C HIS A 59 -15.76 -9.17 -0.16
N ALA A 60 -16.45 -8.06 -0.52
CA ALA A 60 -16.61 -7.68 -1.92
C ALA A 60 -15.26 -7.35 -2.59
N VAL A 61 -14.38 -6.62 -1.89
CA VAL A 61 -13.02 -6.33 -2.38
C VAL A 61 -12.18 -7.60 -2.44
N ARG A 62 -12.29 -8.49 -1.44
CA ARG A 62 -11.59 -9.78 -1.45
C ARG A 62 -11.96 -10.66 -2.63
N ALA A 63 -13.24 -10.75 -2.96
CA ALA A 63 -13.69 -11.50 -4.13
C ALA A 63 -13.03 -10.98 -5.42
N LEU A 64 -13.04 -9.66 -5.61
CA LEU A 64 -12.42 -8.99 -6.76
C LEU A 64 -10.91 -9.23 -6.85
N THR A 65 -10.18 -9.08 -5.73
CA THR A 65 -8.72 -9.21 -5.71
C THR A 65 -8.27 -10.65 -5.86
N ARG A 66 -9.04 -11.62 -5.33
CA ARG A 66 -8.77 -13.06 -5.48
C ARG A 66 -8.93 -13.50 -6.93
N GLU A 67 -9.99 -13.06 -7.61
CA GLU A 67 -10.23 -13.35 -9.04
C GLU A 67 -9.10 -12.82 -9.92
N ALA A 68 -8.57 -11.63 -9.58
CA ALA A 68 -7.52 -10.97 -10.35
C ALA A 68 -6.09 -11.37 -9.97
N GLY A 69 -5.89 -12.15 -8.89
CA GLY A 69 -4.56 -12.48 -8.37
C GLY A 69 -3.80 -11.29 -7.74
N VAL A 70 -4.52 -10.23 -7.35
CA VAL A 70 -3.98 -9.00 -6.74
C VAL A 70 -3.98 -9.12 -5.23
N ARG A 71 -2.95 -8.57 -4.55
CA ARG A 71 -2.87 -8.57 -3.09
C ARG A 71 -3.93 -7.67 -2.47
N PHE A 72 -4.53 -8.16 -1.39
CA PHE A 72 -5.53 -7.43 -0.61
C PHE A 72 -5.03 -7.16 0.81
N ILE A 73 -4.91 -5.90 1.15
CA ILE A 73 -4.47 -5.40 2.46
C ILE A 73 -5.62 -4.63 3.12
N VAL A 74 -5.81 -4.80 4.41
CA VAL A 74 -6.75 -4.00 5.21
C VAL A 74 -5.96 -2.99 6.04
N ASN A 75 -6.43 -1.74 6.07
CA ASN A 75 -5.80 -0.68 6.85
C ASN A 75 -6.24 -0.75 8.32
N ASP A 76 -5.31 -0.69 9.28
CA ASP A 76 -5.44 -0.59 10.74
C ASP A 76 -6.19 -1.75 11.42
N ARG A 77 -7.26 -2.25 10.86
CA ARG A 77 -8.22 -3.18 11.45
C ARG A 77 -7.77 -4.64 11.28
N VAL A 78 -6.99 -5.12 12.25
CA VAL A 78 -6.46 -6.50 12.33
C VAL A 78 -7.60 -7.55 12.37
N ASP A 79 -8.66 -7.25 13.12
CA ASP A 79 -9.87 -8.07 13.22
C ASP A 79 -10.59 -8.21 11.87
N ILE A 80 -10.75 -7.10 11.13
CA ILE A 80 -11.36 -7.12 9.81
C ILE A 80 -10.48 -7.88 8.80
N ALA A 81 -9.16 -7.64 8.84
CA ALA A 81 -8.22 -8.35 7.96
C ALA A 81 -8.36 -9.88 8.07
N GLN A 82 -8.51 -10.37 9.30
CA GLN A 82 -8.73 -11.79 9.57
C GLN A 82 -10.10 -12.28 9.08
N LEU A 83 -11.18 -11.54 9.39
CA LEU A 83 -12.54 -11.92 9.03
C LEU A 83 -12.76 -12.01 7.51
N VAL A 84 -12.14 -11.11 6.74
CA VAL A 84 -12.29 -11.06 5.28
C VAL A 84 -11.19 -11.85 4.55
N GLU A 85 -10.35 -12.59 5.27
CA GLU A 85 -9.23 -13.38 4.73
C GLU A 85 -8.31 -12.52 3.84
N ALA A 86 -7.98 -11.31 4.28
CA ALA A 86 -7.04 -10.45 3.57
C ALA A 86 -5.65 -11.10 3.53
N ASP A 87 -4.83 -10.75 2.53
CA ASP A 87 -3.44 -11.20 2.45
C ASP A 87 -2.57 -10.52 3.51
N GLY A 88 -2.99 -9.35 4.02
CA GLY A 88 -2.24 -8.61 5.02
C GLY A 88 -3.02 -7.47 5.67
N VAL A 89 -2.34 -6.83 6.62
CA VAL A 89 -2.78 -5.61 7.31
C VAL A 89 -1.70 -4.55 7.19
N HIS A 90 -2.08 -3.29 7.08
CA HIS A 90 -1.17 -2.15 7.14
C HIS A 90 -1.50 -1.29 8.35
N ILE A 91 -0.53 -1.03 9.21
CA ILE A 91 -0.69 -0.30 10.47
C ILE A 91 0.18 0.95 10.50
N GLY A 92 -0.30 1.98 11.20
CA GLY A 92 0.44 3.20 11.49
C GLY A 92 1.14 3.17 12.85
N GLN A 93 1.81 4.27 13.19
CA GLN A 93 2.58 4.39 14.45
C GLN A 93 1.70 4.49 15.71
N GLU A 94 0.44 4.88 15.56
CA GLU A 94 -0.53 5.03 16.66
C GLU A 94 -1.49 3.83 16.77
N ASP A 95 -1.37 2.85 15.85
CA ASP A 95 -2.17 1.64 15.85
C ASP A 95 -1.56 0.56 16.76
N LEU A 96 -2.01 -0.69 16.64
CA LEU A 96 -1.44 -1.80 17.38
C LEU A 96 0.05 -1.98 17.07
N PRO A 97 0.91 -2.25 18.08
CA PRO A 97 2.33 -2.51 17.83
C PRO A 97 2.57 -3.67 16.89
N CYS A 98 3.52 -3.52 15.96
CA CYS A 98 3.80 -4.51 14.91
C CYS A 98 4.11 -5.90 15.47
N ASP A 99 4.89 -5.99 16.54
CA ASP A 99 5.22 -7.26 17.21
C ASP A 99 3.99 -7.94 17.83
N ALA A 100 3.02 -7.15 18.36
CA ALA A 100 1.76 -7.68 18.84
C ALA A 100 0.89 -8.23 17.71
N VAL A 101 0.81 -7.49 16.59
CA VAL A 101 0.09 -7.95 15.38
C VAL A 101 0.76 -9.20 14.83
N ARG A 102 2.09 -9.28 14.81
CA ARG A 102 2.84 -10.47 14.35
C ARG A 102 2.53 -11.71 15.20
N ARG A 103 2.39 -11.55 16.53
CA ARG A 103 1.98 -12.65 17.42
C ARG A 103 0.55 -13.12 17.15
N LEU A 104 -0.37 -12.21 16.84
CA LEU A 104 -1.76 -12.53 16.53
C LEU A 104 -1.91 -13.17 15.15
N LEU A 105 -1.16 -12.70 14.17
CA LEU A 105 -1.26 -13.07 12.75
C LEU A 105 0.11 -13.51 12.20
N PRO A 106 0.65 -14.66 12.64
CA PRO A 106 2.03 -15.07 12.35
C PRO A 106 2.33 -15.23 10.85
N ASN A 107 1.35 -15.56 10.05
CA ASN A 107 1.49 -15.84 8.62
C ASN A 107 0.95 -14.73 7.69
N MET A 108 0.37 -13.65 8.24
CA MET A 108 -0.19 -12.55 7.47
C MET A 108 0.90 -11.54 7.11
N LEU A 109 0.79 -10.90 5.94
CA LEU A 109 1.63 -9.76 5.60
C LEU A 109 1.32 -8.58 6.52
N ILE A 110 2.37 -7.97 7.08
CA ILE A 110 2.26 -6.77 7.90
C ILE A 110 3.06 -5.65 7.24
N GLY A 111 2.36 -4.61 6.82
CA GLY A 111 2.95 -3.35 6.41
C GLY A 111 2.94 -2.36 7.56
N VAL A 112 3.96 -1.53 7.67
CA VAL A 112 4.05 -0.49 8.69
C VAL A 112 4.39 0.84 8.06
N SER A 113 3.64 1.89 8.41
CA SER A 113 3.97 3.27 8.03
C SER A 113 5.20 3.74 8.80
N ALA A 114 6.17 4.35 8.12
CA ALA A 114 7.35 4.96 8.74
C ALA A 114 7.67 6.30 8.07
N ALA A 115 7.94 7.32 8.89
CA ALA A 115 8.36 8.65 8.44
C ALA A 115 9.83 8.94 8.79
N THR A 116 10.42 8.19 9.71
CA THR A 116 11.79 8.33 10.18
C THR A 116 12.57 7.03 10.10
N LEU A 117 13.90 7.14 10.11
CA LEU A 117 14.78 5.96 10.14
C LEU A 117 14.53 5.08 11.36
N ASP A 118 14.35 5.67 12.53
CA ASP A 118 14.10 4.93 13.78
C ASP A 118 12.78 4.15 13.74
N GLU A 119 11.73 4.74 13.17
CA GLU A 119 10.45 4.05 12.95
C GLU A 119 10.62 2.86 11.99
N ALA A 120 11.38 3.03 10.92
CA ALA A 120 11.63 2.00 9.93
C ALA A 120 12.41 0.80 10.50
N LEU A 121 13.52 1.06 11.20
CA LEU A 121 14.35 0.03 11.84
C LEU A 121 13.57 -0.73 12.91
N ARG A 122 12.77 -0.02 13.72
CA ARG A 122 11.91 -0.63 14.73
C ARG A 122 10.86 -1.53 14.09
N ALA A 123 10.18 -1.08 13.03
CA ALA A 123 9.16 -1.86 12.35
C ALA A 123 9.76 -3.15 11.75
N GLU A 124 10.94 -3.06 11.12
CA GLU A 124 11.65 -4.24 10.61
C GLU A 124 12.01 -5.22 11.74
N ALA A 125 12.59 -4.74 12.83
CA ALA A 125 12.94 -5.55 14.00
C ALA A 125 11.71 -6.22 14.65
N GLN A 126 10.53 -5.60 14.57
CA GLN A 126 9.26 -6.12 15.06
C GLN A 126 8.57 -7.09 14.09
N GLY A 127 9.14 -7.36 12.94
CA GLY A 127 8.65 -8.35 11.98
C GLY A 127 7.70 -7.80 10.93
N ALA A 128 7.78 -6.50 10.57
CA ALA A 128 7.14 -5.98 9.37
C ALA A 128 7.64 -6.70 8.12
N ASN A 129 6.77 -6.89 7.13
CA ASN A 129 7.13 -7.47 5.84
C ASN A 129 7.48 -6.39 4.81
N TYR A 130 6.94 -5.19 4.96
CA TYR A 130 7.25 -4.04 4.13
C TYR A 130 6.94 -2.74 4.86
N LEU A 131 7.50 -1.64 4.38
CA LEU A 131 7.27 -0.31 4.90
C LEU A 131 6.49 0.56 3.91
N GLY A 132 5.56 1.36 4.42
CA GLY A 132 4.98 2.51 3.73
C GLY A 132 5.72 3.77 4.17
N VAL A 133 6.57 4.33 3.31
CA VAL A 133 7.42 5.47 3.67
C VAL A 133 6.91 6.76 3.03
N GLY A 134 6.61 7.75 3.83
CA GLY A 134 6.10 9.05 3.37
C GLY A 134 5.69 9.99 4.51
N ALA A 135 5.20 11.22 4.19
CA ALA A 135 4.91 11.67 2.81
C ALA A 135 6.19 12.03 2.04
N VAL A 136 6.31 11.48 0.82
CA VAL A 136 7.47 11.79 -0.05
C VAL A 136 7.32 13.18 -0.67
N TYR A 137 6.10 13.58 -1.05
CA TYR A 137 5.75 14.90 -1.55
C TYR A 137 4.58 15.48 -0.76
N PRO A 138 4.36 16.80 -0.77
CA PRO A 138 3.19 17.40 -0.15
C PRO A 138 1.88 16.76 -0.62
N THR A 139 0.98 16.48 0.33
CA THR A 139 -0.29 15.81 0.05
C THR A 139 -1.39 16.32 0.96
N SER A 140 -2.61 16.41 0.43
CA SER A 140 -3.82 16.71 1.19
C SER A 140 -4.59 15.46 1.63
N THR A 141 -4.18 14.28 1.17
CA THR A 141 -4.92 13.03 1.45
C THR A 141 -4.82 12.59 2.91
N LYS A 142 -3.73 12.95 3.60
CA LYS A 142 -3.51 12.69 5.03
C LYS A 142 -2.96 13.96 5.66
N SER A 143 -3.78 14.68 6.44
CA SER A 143 -3.46 15.99 6.99
C SER A 143 -2.36 15.99 8.05
N ASP A 144 -2.11 14.84 8.68
CA ASP A 144 -1.12 14.59 9.73
C ASP A 144 0.17 13.93 9.22
N ALA A 145 0.33 13.80 7.89
CA ALA A 145 1.50 13.17 7.31
C ALA A 145 2.77 14.01 7.55
N ARG A 146 3.72 13.45 8.28
CA ARG A 146 5.07 14.03 8.40
C ARG A 146 5.77 13.95 7.05
N SER A 147 6.49 15.01 6.67
CA SER A 147 7.25 15.02 5.42
C SER A 147 8.55 14.23 5.60
N THR A 148 8.70 13.15 4.86
CA THR A 148 9.94 12.36 4.78
C THR A 148 10.82 12.85 3.64
N GLY A 149 10.20 13.20 2.50
CA GLY A 149 10.90 13.58 1.28
C GLY A 149 11.66 12.43 0.61
N LEU A 150 12.21 12.67 -0.57
CA LEU A 150 13.03 11.69 -1.30
C LEU A 150 14.32 11.33 -0.54
N ALA A 151 15.00 12.31 0.07
CA ALA A 151 16.24 12.07 0.82
C ALA A 151 16.00 11.18 2.05
N GLY A 152 14.90 11.38 2.76
CA GLY A 152 14.52 10.53 3.89
C GLY A 152 14.17 9.12 3.44
N LEU A 153 13.44 8.98 2.33
CA LEU A 153 13.13 7.67 1.73
C LEU A 153 14.41 6.93 1.33
N GLU A 154 15.34 7.59 0.66
CA GLU A 154 16.65 7.02 0.28
C GLU A 154 17.47 6.57 1.50
N THR A 155 17.49 7.38 2.56
CA THR A 155 18.17 7.03 3.82
C THR A 155 17.58 5.77 4.43
N ILE A 156 16.25 5.67 4.48
CA ILE A 156 15.55 4.47 4.99
C ILE A 156 15.82 3.26 4.08
N ALA A 157 15.76 3.44 2.75
CA ALA A 157 15.96 2.36 1.79
C ALA A 157 17.36 1.72 1.86
N ARG A 158 18.36 2.49 2.23
CA ARG A 158 19.73 1.96 2.45
C ARG A 158 19.90 1.23 3.78
N ALA A 159 19.02 1.46 4.74
CA ALA A 159 19.19 0.98 6.11
C ALA A 159 18.38 -0.28 6.43
N VAL A 160 17.30 -0.56 5.67
CA VAL A 160 16.43 -1.73 5.90
C VAL A 160 16.55 -2.73 4.76
N SER A 161 16.28 -4.00 5.04
CA SER A 161 16.31 -5.09 4.04
C SER A 161 14.93 -5.35 3.42
N ILE A 162 13.86 -5.05 4.14
CA ILE A 162 12.48 -5.28 3.70
C ILE A 162 12.04 -4.28 2.62
N PRO A 163 11.10 -4.65 1.73
CA PRO A 163 10.59 -3.77 0.68
C PRO A 163 10.01 -2.46 1.21
N ILE A 164 10.20 -1.38 0.45
CA ILE A 164 9.62 -0.06 0.73
C ILE A 164 8.65 0.33 -0.36
N VAL A 165 7.50 0.85 0.04
CA VAL A 165 6.53 1.50 -0.83
C VAL A 165 6.50 2.99 -0.49
N GLY A 166 6.90 3.85 -1.44
CA GLY A 166 6.81 5.31 -1.26
C GLY A 166 5.36 5.77 -1.33
N ILE A 167 4.95 6.69 -0.46
CA ILE A 167 3.57 7.22 -0.41
C ILE A 167 3.55 8.73 -0.16
N GLY A 168 2.49 9.39 -0.62
CA GLY A 168 2.23 10.82 -0.40
C GLY A 168 2.62 11.69 -1.58
N GLY A 169 1.64 12.32 -2.22
CA GLY A 169 1.79 13.26 -3.31
C GLY A 169 2.41 12.70 -4.59
N ILE A 170 2.38 11.37 -4.77
CA ILE A 170 2.99 10.71 -5.92
C ILE A 170 2.04 10.78 -7.13
N THR A 171 2.61 11.18 -8.25
CA THR A 171 1.97 11.31 -9.56
C THR A 171 2.84 10.60 -10.63
N PRO A 172 2.33 10.31 -11.83
CA PRO A 172 3.17 9.76 -12.89
C PRO A 172 4.43 10.60 -13.19
N ALA A 173 4.34 11.92 -13.03
CA ALA A 173 5.46 12.82 -13.32
C ALA A 173 6.62 12.71 -12.31
N ASN A 174 6.37 12.26 -11.07
CA ASN A 174 7.39 12.20 -10.02
C ASN A 174 7.69 10.77 -9.52
N ALA A 175 6.93 9.76 -9.95
CA ALA A 175 7.08 8.37 -9.50
C ALA A 175 8.47 7.78 -9.80
N ALA A 176 9.08 8.12 -10.95
CA ALA A 176 10.41 7.64 -11.31
C ALA A 176 11.47 7.99 -10.26
N ALA A 177 11.40 9.19 -9.69
CA ALA A 177 12.33 9.60 -8.63
C ALA A 177 12.15 8.80 -7.33
N VAL A 178 10.91 8.33 -7.04
CA VAL A 178 10.63 7.48 -5.89
C VAL A 178 11.29 6.10 -6.05
N PHE A 179 11.18 5.49 -7.23
CA PHE A 179 11.88 4.24 -7.52
C PHE A 179 13.40 4.41 -7.48
N ALA A 180 13.93 5.50 -8.07
CA ALA A 180 15.37 5.81 -8.04
C ALA A 180 15.93 5.99 -6.61
N SER A 181 15.08 6.38 -5.65
CA SER A 181 15.45 6.47 -4.23
C SER A 181 15.41 5.12 -3.48
N GLY A 182 15.23 4.00 -4.19
CA GLY A 182 15.29 2.64 -3.62
C GLY A 182 13.95 2.06 -3.20
N ALA A 183 12.81 2.72 -3.52
CA ALA A 183 11.50 2.13 -3.28
C ALA A 183 11.25 0.94 -4.23
N SER A 184 10.67 -0.13 -3.70
CA SER A 184 10.19 -1.29 -4.47
C SER A 184 8.87 -1.00 -5.19
N GLY A 185 8.14 0.00 -4.73
CA GLY A 185 6.84 0.38 -5.29
C GLY A 185 6.39 1.77 -4.88
N VAL A 186 5.28 2.20 -5.47
CA VAL A 186 4.61 3.46 -5.15
C VAL A 186 3.17 3.20 -4.71
N ALA A 187 2.75 3.86 -3.63
CA ALA A 187 1.37 3.87 -3.17
C ALA A 187 0.70 5.19 -3.54
N VAL A 188 -0.47 5.07 -4.13
CA VAL A 188 -1.27 6.21 -4.59
C VAL A 188 -2.71 6.11 -4.11
N VAL A 189 -3.36 7.24 -3.91
CA VAL A 189 -4.79 7.35 -3.59
C VAL A 189 -5.48 8.14 -4.71
N SER A 190 -5.51 9.45 -4.60
CA SER A 190 -6.28 10.35 -5.47
C SER A 190 -5.89 10.26 -6.94
N ALA A 191 -4.62 9.99 -7.24
CA ALA A 191 -4.13 9.88 -8.60
C ALA A 191 -4.82 8.77 -9.44
N ILE A 192 -5.40 7.76 -8.77
CA ILE A 192 -6.20 6.71 -9.42
C ILE A 192 -7.66 6.80 -8.99
N MET A 193 -7.94 6.94 -7.67
CA MET A 193 -9.33 6.93 -7.16
C MET A 193 -10.19 8.04 -7.74
N HIS A 194 -9.61 9.21 -8.02
CA HIS A 194 -10.34 10.37 -8.55
C HIS A 194 -10.03 10.65 -10.03
N ALA A 195 -9.35 9.72 -10.70
CA ALA A 195 -9.07 9.86 -12.13
C ALA A 195 -10.36 9.65 -12.96
N PRO A 196 -10.58 10.44 -14.02
CA PRO A 196 -11.68 10.21 -14.96
C PRO A 196 -11.63 8.82 -15.62
N ASP A 197 -10.43 8.28 -15.80
CA ASP A 197 -10.15 6.94 -16.31
C ASP A 197 -9.13 6.24 -15.37
N PRO A 198 -9.60 5.49 -14.36
CA PRO A 198 -8.73 4.80 -13.41
C PRO A 198 -7.79 3.77 -14.05
N ARG A 199 -8.23 3.11 -15.13
CA ARG A 199 -7.41 2.14 -15.87
C ARG A 199 -6.22 2.83 -16.51
N ARG A 200 -6.45 3.91 -17.25
CA ARG A 200 -5.39 4.68 -17.90
C ARG A 200 -4.44 5.30 -16.88
N ALA A 201 -4.97 5.81 -15.77
CA ALA A 201 -4.17 6.36 -14.68
C ALA A 201 -3.22 5.29 -14.10
N ALA A 202 -3.73 4.08 -13.82
CA ALA A 202 -2.92 2.97 -13.34
C ALA A 202 -1.86 2.52 -14.37
N GLN A 203 -2.21 2.45 -15.66
CA GLN A 203 -1.27 2.11 -16.74
C GLN A 203 -0.07 3.07 -16.80
N HIS A 204 -0.27 4.36 -16.60
CA HIS A 204 0.83 5.33 -16.58
C HIS A 204 1.83 5.03 -15.46
N PHE A 205 1.36 4.64 -14.27
CA PHE A 205 2.25 4.23 -13.17
C PHE A 205 2.95 2.90 -13.46
N ALA A 206 2.22 1.92 -13.98
CA ALA A 206 2.76 0.59 -14.28
C ALA A 206 3.93 0.64 -15.29
N GLN A 207 3.86 1.55 -16.27
CA GLN A 207 4.92 1.76 -17.26
C GLN A 207 6.19 2.34 -16.64
N ILE A 208 6.09 3.21 -15.63
CA ILE A 208 7.25 3.86 -14.99
C ILE A 208 8.07 2.85 -14.19
N GLY A 209 7.39 1.93 -13.49
CA GLY A 209 8.05 0.90 -12.74
C GLY A 209 8.68 -0.22 -13.60
N GLY A 210 8.41 -0.31 -14.90
CA GLY A 210 8.82 -1.38 -15.82
C GLY A 210 10.10 -1.13 -16.62
N VAL A 211 10.86 -0.09 -16.34
CA VAL A 211 12.05 0.29 -17.10
C VAL A 211 13.34 -0.36 -16.55
N ASP A 212 13.28 -1.59 -16.06
CA ASP A 212 14.50 -2.35 -15.78
C ASP A 212 14.45 -3.68 -16.53
N GLY A 213 15.08 -3.72 -17.71
CA GLY A 213 15.45 -4.98 -18.30
C GLY A 213 15.22 -5.12 -19.79
N ASN A 214 15.87 -4.26 -20.56
CA ASN A 214 16.56 -4.69 -21.78
C ASN A 214 17.54 -3.59 -22.22
N GLY A 215 18.75 -3.72 -21.78
CA GLY A 215 19.95 -3.14 -22.31
C GLY A 215 20.98 -4.25 -22.39
#